data_05a55c88ee661986c6acdceb987d039b
#
_entry.id   05a55c88ee661986c6acdceb987d039b
#
_cell.length_a   1.000
_cell.length_b   1.000
_cell.length_c   1.000
_cell.angle_alpha   90.00
_cell.angle_beta   90.00
_cell.angle_gamma   90.00
#
_symmetry.space_group_name_H-M   'P 1'
#
loop_
_entity.id
_entity.type
_entity.pdbx_description
1 polymer ?
#
loop_
_entity_poly.entity_id
_entity_poly.type
_entity_poly.pdbx_seq_one_letter_code
_entity_poly.pdbx_strand_id
1 'polypeptide(L)'
;MKKILAIDIGYGSVKVIYGYSDNTIKNQFKFTSVVAVTGKDEYIKDKRIVEYKDKSYYVGEDALQFPSDALIDITEFKNLIYFAPLFVYTAIKKIGEIPDTIVCGLSKAQLQYSLAFKEAIQSFRVNDEEFNFENVYLLPQGAGSNITIDSYGVDFPNKQQEFTGLSNYVGVDIGFNTIDIFLVTNGKTSPYLFKGIENEGVMKIAQKISEFIKKEYNKDISLHEAKEVLDNGFFKLRGTKYDLSSIIKGIKEVYLKELLNLIEENFNNALDKSDYVFLSGGGSAFLNDSEDKKIRTPKSNFEYYNAIGFYLYGLTKWRLK
;
A
#
# COMPACT_ATOMS: atom_id res chain seq x y z
N MET A 1 -2.65 28.15 4.77
CA MET A 1 -2.90 27.00 3.88
C MET A 1 -3.21 25.80 4.75
N LYS A 2 -4.15 24.95 4.36
CA LYS A 2 -4.46 23.72 5.09
C LYS A 2 -3.49 22.61 4.74
N LYS A 3 -3.09 21.84 5.75
CA LYS A 3 -2.12 20.75 5.67
C LYS A 3 -2.87 19.43 5.46
N ILE A 4 -2.51 18.68 4.43
CA ILE A 4 -3.16 17.45 4.04
C ILE A 4 -2.13 16.32 4.12
N LEU A 5 -2.42 15.32 4.95
CA LEU A 5 -1.73 14.04 4.99
C LEU A 5 -2.58 13.01 4.24
N ALA A 6 -2.12 12.59 3.10
CA ALA A 6 -2.64 11.42 2.40
C ALA A 6 -1.76 10.22 2.73
N ILE A 7 -2.37 9.18 3.29
CA ILE A 7 -1.65 8.03 3.80
C ILE A 7 -2.33 6.73 3.34
N ASP A 8 -1.60 5.91 2.62
CA ASP A 8 -2.02 4.57 2.21
C ASP A 8 -1.32 3.56 3.12
N ILE A 9 -2.06 3.06 4.12
CA ILE A 9 -1.57 2.10 5.11
C ILE A 9 -1.80 0.70 4.55
N GLY A 10 -0.82 0.20 3.80
CA GLY A 10 -0.86 -1.16 3.28
C GLY A 10 -0.14 -2.17 4.18
N TYR A 11 -0.37 -3.45 3.95
CA TYR A 11 0.26 -4.55 4.72
C TYR A 11 1.78 -4.65 4.53
N GLY A 12 2.31 -4.27 3.38
CA GLY A 12 3.75 -4.34 3.11
C GLY A 12 4.50 -3.04 3.33
N SER A 13 3.84 -1.91 3.12
CA SER A 13 4.42 -0.58 3.32
C SER A 13 3.34 0.49 3.45
N VAL A 14 3.66 1.53 4.20
CA VAL A 14 2.89 2.77 4.29
C VAL A 14 3.43 3.76 3.25
N LYS A 15 2.56 4.35 2.42
CA LYS A 15 2.93 5.39 1.46
C LYS A 15 2.31 6.70 1.89
N VAL A 16 3.09 7.75 1.82
CA VAL A 16 2.74 9.06 2.33
C VAL A 16 2.92 10.11 1.25
N ILE A 17 1.87 10.91 1.04
CA ILE A 17 1.93 12.20 0.34
C ILE A 17 1.49 13.27 1.35
N TYR A 18 2.33 14.23 1.57
CA TYR A 18 2.02 15.38 2.42
C TYR A 18 2.17 16.67 1.64
N GLY A 19 1.22 17.56 1.80
CA GLY A 19 1.24 18.83 1.11
C GLY A 19 0.14 19.78 1.60
N TYR A 20 -0.06 20.85 0.84
CA TYR A 20 -0.96 21.93 1.20
C TYR A 20 -2.16 22.04 0.26
N SER A 21 -3.19 22.75 0.71
CA SER A 21 -4.44 22.96 -0.04
C SER A 21 -4.29 23.77 -1.35
N ASP A 22 -3.12 24.35 -1.60
CA ASP A 22 -2.74 25.01 -2.86
C ASP A 22 -2.17 24.04 -3.92
N ASN A 23 -2.20 22.73 -3.65
CA ASN A 23 -1.63 21.66 -4.46
C ASN A 23 -0.08 21.58 -4.44
N THR A 24 0.57 22.17 -3.43
CA THR A 24 2.01 22.00 -3.23
C THR A 24 2.29 20.72 -2.44
N ILE A 25 2.89 19.74 -3.08
CA ILE A 25 3.40 18.52 -2.41
C ILE A 25 4.76 18.83 -1.78
N LYS A 26 4.88 18.61 -0.48
CA LYS A 26 6.10 18.80 0.30
C LYS A 26 6.91 17.54 0.48
N ASN A 27 6.22 16.45 0.79
CA ASN A 27 6.85 15.17 1.08
C ASN A 27 6.14 14.05 0.34
N GLN A 28 6.93 13.17 -0.25
CA GLN A 28 6.52 11.88 -0.77
C GLN A 28 7.53 10.85 -0.29
N PHE A 29 7.09 9.89 0.50
CA PHE A 29 7.95 8.82 1.01
C PHE A 29 7.14 7.58 1.37
N LYS A 30 7.83 6.47 1.56
CA LYS A 30 7.27 5.25 2.13
C LYS A 30 8.15 4.74 3.28
N PHE A 31 7.55 3.89 4.09
CA PHE A 31 8.25 3.08 5.09
C PHE A 31 7.55 1.73 5.25
N THR A 32 8.26 0.75 5.79
CA THR A 32 7.70 -0.60 5.95
C THR A 32 6.59 -0.63 6.98
N SER A 33 5.53 -1.42 6.71
CA SER A 33 4.44 -1.65 7.67
C SER A 33 4.84 -2.78 8.62
N VAL A 34 5.87 -2.56 9.42
CA VAL A 34 6.39 -3.53 10.38
C VAL A 34 6.42 -2.92 11.76
N VAL A 35 6.09 -3.73 12.76
CA VAL A 35 6.12 -3.36 14.17
C VAL A 35 6.82 -4.48 14.93
N ALA A 36 7.77 -4.13 15.79
CA ALA A 36 8.38 -5.06 16.73
C ALA A 36 8.03 -4.63 18.16
N VAL A 37 7.64 -5.59 18.99
CA VAL A 37 7.47 -5.33 20.42
C VAL A 37 8.83 -5.37 21.11
N THR A 38 9.06 -4.43 22.02
CA THR A 38 10.27 -4.45 22.87
C THR A 38 9.90 -4.46 24.36
N GLY A 39 10.76 -5.02 25.19
CA GLY A 39 10.64 -4.91 26.64
C GLY A 39 10.87 -3.47 27.10
N LYS A 40 10.24 -3.08 28.21
CA LYS A 40 10.63 -1.85 28.92
C LYS A 40 11.96 -2.10 29.62
N ASP A 41 13.05 -1.65 28.99
CA ASP A 41 14.33 -1.57 29.66
C ASP A 41 14.54 -0.13 30.14
N GLU A 42 14.45 0.09 31.45
CA GLU A 42 14.58 1.41 32.08
C GLU A 42 15.96 2.06 31.84
N TYR A 43 16.94 1.28 31.43
CA TYR A 43 18.32 1.74 31.18
C TYR A 43 18.54 2.13 29.70
N ILE A 44 17.69 1.71 28.76
CA ILE A 44 17.86 2.00 27.33
C ILE A 44 16.94 3.17 26.93
N LYS A 45 17.49 4.38 26.87
CA LYS A 45 16.80 5.56 26.31
C LYS A 45 16.99 5.60 24.80
N ASP A 46 16.32 4.72 24.07
CA ASP A 46 16.30 4.79 22.61
C ASP A 46 15.14 5.67 22.14
N LYS A 47 15.46 6.79 21.48
CA LYS A 47 14.48 7.75 20.96
C LYS A 47 13.59 7.18 19.83
N ARG A 48 13.93 6.00 19.29
CA ARG A 48 13.15 5.31 18.27
C ARG A 48 12.01 4.48 18.85
N ILE A 49 12.05 4.23 20.17
CA ILE A 49 10.99 3.52 20.87
C ILE A 49 9.74 4.39 20.92
N VAL A 50 8.62 3.78 20.57
CA VAL A 50 7.29 4.38 20.56
C VAL A 50 6.41 3.67 21.59
N GLU A 51 5.90 4.41 22.57
CA GLU A 51 4.99 3.89 23.57
C GLU A 51 3.54 4.00 23.11
N TYR A 52 2.82 2.87 23.12
CA TYR A 52 1.42 2.79 22.71
C TYR A 52 0.68 1.72 23.50
N LYS A 53 -0.43 2.09 24.14
CA LYS A 53 -1.27 1.19 24.95
C LYS A 53 -0.44 0.33 25.91
N ASP A 54 0.37 1.00 26.73
CA ASP A 54 1.24 0.42 27.80
C ASP A 54 2.34 -0.54 27.32
N LYS A 55 2.62 -0.55 26.03
CA LYS A 55 3.70 -1.33 25.43
C LYS A 55 4.64 -0.45 24.64
N SER A 56 5.86 -0.91 24.50
CA SER A 56 6.93 -0.24 23.75
C SER A 56 7.16 -0.96 22.42
N TYR A 57 7.31 -0.18 21.35
CA TYR A 57 7.43 -0.69 20.00
C TYR A 57 8.53 0.01 19.21
N TYR A 58 9.10 -0.70 18.25
CA TYR A 58 9.78 -0.12 17.11
C TYR A 58 8.85 -0.20 15.89
N VAL A 59 8.90 0.80 15.02
CA VAL A 59 7.99 0.93 13.88
C VAL A 59 8.77 1.19 12.60
N GLY A 60 8.35 0.56 11.50
CA GLY A 60 8.99 0.73 10.20
C GLY A 60 10.35 0.04 10.11
N GLU A 61 11.31 0.70 9.48
CA GLU A 61 12.66 0.19 9.28
C GLU A 61 13.39 -0.12 10.59
N ASP A 62 13.09 0.60 11.65
CA ASP A 62 13.67 0.35 12.97
C ASP A 62 13.22 -1.01 13.55
N ALA A 63 12.03 -1.47 13.21
CA ALA A 63 11.54 -2.78 13.62
C ALA A 63 12.26 -3.94 12.91
N LEU A 64 12.75 -3.74 11.68
CA LEU A 64 13.46 -4.76 10.91
C LEU A 64 14.83 -5.18 11.51
N GLN A 65 15.32 -4.44 12.51
CA GLN A 65 16.55 -4.81 13.23
C GLN A 65 16.34 -5.97 14.21
N PHE A 66 15.09 -6.33 14.46
CA PHE A 66 14.73 -7.40 15.39
C PHE A 66 14.58 -8.74 14.67
N PRO A 67 14.80 -9.86 15.40
CA PRO A 67 14.55 -11.18 14.85
C PRO A 67 13.08 -11.35 14.42
N SER A 68 12.84 -12.22 13.44
CA SER A 68 11.51 -12.43 12.85
C SER A 68 10.42 -12.81 13.86
N ASP A 69 10.79 -13.47 14.97
CA ASP A 69 9.88 -13.86 16.06
C ASP A 69 9.47 -12.71 16.97
N ALA A 70 10.21 -11.60 16.96
CA ALA A 70 9.84 -10.37 17.65
C ALA A 70 8.94 -9.45 16.79
N LEU A 71 8.83 -9.72 15.49
CA LEU A 71 7.97 -8.95 14.60
C LEU A 71 6.51 -9.34 14.77
N ILE A 72 5.65 -8.33 14.79
CA ILE A 72 4.20 -8.55 14.87
C ILE A 72 3.68 -8.77 13.45
N ASP A 73 2.95 -9.86 13.26
CA ASP A 73 2.26 -10.10 12.01
C ASP A 73 1.10 -9.11 11.86
N ILE A 74 1.22 -8.21 10.88
CA ILE A 74 0.18 -7.24 10.54
C ILE A 74 -0.63 -7.66 9.31
N THR A 75 -0.42 -8.87 8.77
CA THR A 75 -1.20 -9.36 7.62
C THR A 75 -2.66 -9.61 7.97
N GLU A 76 -2.97 -9.79 9.27
CA GLU A 76 -4.35 -9.78 9.74
C GLU A 76 -4.89 -8.35 9.90
N PHE A 77 -6.05 -8.08 9.32
CA PHE A 77 -6.64 -6.73 9.30
C PHE A 77 -6.88 -6.14 10.69
N LYS A 78 -7.20 -6.97 11.69
CA LYS A 78 -7.34 -6.50 13.09
C LYS A 78 -6.04 -5.88 13.63
N ASN A 79 -4.88 -6.44 13.26
CA ASN A 79 -3.57 -5.92 13.63
C ASN A 79 -3.26 -4.63 12.87
N LEU A 80 -3.64 -4.55 11.57
CA LEU A 80 -3.52 -3.32 10.80
C LEU A 80 -4.31 -2.16 11.45
N ILE A 81 -5.57 -2.41 11.88
CA ILE A 81 -6.37 -1.40 12.62
C ILE A 81 -5.67 -1.01 13.92
N TYR A 82 -5.21 -2.01 14.69
CA TYR A 82 -4.59 -1.77 15.99
C TYR A 82 -3.34 -0.88 15.89
N PHE A 83 -2.52 -1.10 14.87
CA PHE A 83 -1.25 -0.39 14.67
C PHE A 83 -1.35 0.82 13.72
N ALA A 84 -2.49 1.05 13.06
CA ALA A 84 -2.68 2.23 12.20
C ALA A 84 -2.31 3.57 12.88
N PRO A 85 -2.65 3.80 14.18
CA PRO A 85 -2.19 4.99 14.90
C PRO A 85 -0.67 5.17 14.92
N LEU A 86 0.09 4.08 15.10
CA LEU A 86 1.56 4.13 15.09
C LEU A 86 2.12 4.51 13.72
N PHE A 87 1.50 4.02 12.64
CA PHE A 87 1.89 4.38 11.28
C PHE A 87 1.58 5.85 10.98
N VAL A 88 0.42 6.35 11.42
CA VAL A 88 0.08 7.79 11.30
C VAL A 88 1.05 8.64 12.12
N TYR A 89 1.34 8.27 13.36
CA TYR A 89 2.32 8.93 14.22
C TYR A 89 3.71 8.97 13.56
N THR A 90 4.18 7.84 13.05
CA THR A 90 5.48 7.74 12.36
C THR A 90 5.53 8.66 11.14
N ALA A 91 4.45 8.72 10.36
CA ALA A 91 4.35 9.63 9.22
C ALA A 91 4.44 11.10 9.68
N ILE A 92 3.70 11.48 10.72
CA ILE A 92 3.70 12.84 11.29
C ILE A 92 5.10 13.23 11.81
N LYS A 93 5.78 12.32 12.51
CA LYS A 93 7.15 12.58 13.00
C LYS A 93 8.16 12.74 11.86
N LYS A 94 8.05 11.94 10.78
CA LYS A 94 8.90 12.09 9.59
C LYS A 94 8.62 13.40 8.82
N ILE A 95 7.37 13.89 8.83
CA ILE A 95 6.97 15.16 8.22
C ILE A 95 7.42 16.36 9.08
N GLY A 96 7.36 16.23 10.41
CA GLY A 96 7.64 17.29 11.37
C GLY A 96 6.50 18.30 11.56
N GLU A 97 5.31 18.04 11.01
CA GLU A 97 4.13 18.92 11.09
C GLU A 97 2.86 18.10 11.33
N ILE A 98 1.93 18.63 12.14
CA ILE A 98 0.61 18.03 12.36
C ILE A 98 -0.33 18.45 11.22
N PRO A 99 -0.99 17.50 10.51
CA PRO A 99 -1.92 17.81 9.44
C PRO A 99 -3.27 18.32 9.96
N ASP A 100 -3.94 19.18 9.18
CA ASP A 100 -5.34 19.59 9.41
C ASP A 100 -6.34 18.52 8.92
N THR A 101 -5.90 17.68 8.00
CA THR A 101 -6.73 16.68 7.34
C THR A 101 -5.92 15.42 7.09
N ILE A 102 -6.52 14.25 7.39
CA ILE A 102 -6.02 12.95 7.00
C ILE A 102 -6.96 12.36 5.95
N VAL A 103 -6.40 11.88 4.85
CA VAL A 103 -7.12 11.08 3.86
C VAL A 103 -6.40 9.75 3.70
N CYS A 104 -7.12 8.67 3.87
CA CYS A 104 -6.57 7.32 3.74
C CYS A 104 -7.58 6.39 3.05
N GLY A 105 -7.21 5.14 2.89
CA GLY A 105 -8.08 4.18 2.22
C GLY A 105 -8.00 2.77 2.79
N LEU A 106 -9.02 1.99 2.45
CA LEU A 106 -9.11 0.57 2.75
C LEU A 106 -9.43 -0.20 1.48
N SER A 107 -8.93 -1.43 1.38
CA SER A 107 -9.38 -2.38 0.36
C SER A 107 -10.91 -2.53 0.42
N LYS A 108 -11.53 -2.73 -0.73
CA LYS A 108 -12.98 -2.97 -0.81
C LYS A 108 -13.44 -4.13 0.08
N ALA A 109 -12.61 -5.16 0.23
CA ALA A 109 -12.89 -6.29 1.13
C ALA A 109 -13.05 -5.87 2.61
N GLN A 110 -12.43 -4.77 3.00
CA GLN A 110 -12.31 -4.31 4.39
C GLN A 110 -13.19 -3.11 4.72
N LEU A 111 -13.95 -2.58 3.76
CA LEU A 111 -14.78 -1.38 3.96
C LEU A 111 -15.83 -1.53 5.06
N GLN A 112 -16.27 -2.74 5.38
CA GLN A 112 -17.15 -2.99 6.52
C GLN A 112 -16.56 -2.54 7.87
N TYR A 113 -15.24 -2.45 7.98
CA TYR A 113 -14.51 -2.00 9.17
C TYR A 113 -14.13 -0.51 9.13
N SER A 114 -14.62 0.24 8.12
CA SER A 114 -14.23 1.63 7.89
C SER A 114 -14.44 2.53 9.11
N LEU A 115 -15.52 2.33 9.87
CA LEU A 115 -15.78 3.11 11.07
C LEU A 115 -14.70 2.87 12.13
N ALA A 116 -14.42 1.61 12.46
CA ALA A 116 -13.40 1.25 13.46
C ALA A 116 -11.99 1.73 13.05
N PHE A 117 -11.66 1.60 11.77
CA PHE A 117 -10.38 2.11 11.26
C PHE A 117 -10.29 3.64 11.35
N LYS A 118 -11.37 4.34 10.98
CA LYS A 118 -11.45 5.80 11.10
C LYS A 118 -11.29 6.25 12.55
N GLU A 119 -12.03 5.66 13.47
CA GLU A 119 -11.96 5.98 14.89
C GLU A 119 -10.56 5.77 15.45
N ALA A 120 -9.88 4.68 15.07
CA ALA A 120 -8.54 4.38 15.52
C ALA A 120 -7.51 5.48 15.14
N ILE A 121 -7.63 6.07 13.94
CA ILE A 121 -6.69 7.10 13.47
C ILE A 121 -7.18 8.53 13.73
N GLN A 122 -8.46 8.71 14.06
CA GLN A 122 -9.04 10.02 14.33
C GLN A 122 -8.64 10.56 15.71
N SER A 123 -8.54 9.67 16.71
CA SER A 123 -8.14 10.06 18.06
C SER A 123 -7.30 8.95 18.68
N PHE A 124 -6.08 9.27 19.05
CA PHE A 124 -5.16 8.30 19.66
C PHE A 124 -4.08 9.00 20.51
N ARG A 125 -3.44 8.22 21.38
CA ARG A 125 -2.34 8.67 22.22
C ARG A 125 -1.09 7.81 21.95
N VAL A 126 0.05 8.46 21.73
CA VAL A 126 1.34 7.83 21.50
C VAL A 126 2.43 8.67 22.19
N ASN A 127 3.34 8.07 22.95
CA ASN A 127 4.40 8.75 23.70
C ASN A 127 3.87 9.90 24.59
N ASP A 128 2.75 9.70 25.26
CA ASP A 128 2.04 10.72 26.04
C ASP A 128 1.55 11.95 25.25
N GLU A 129 1.70 11.97 23.92
CA GLU A 129 1.12 12.97 23.05
C GLU A 129 -0.28 12.53 22.58
N GLU A 130 -1.26 13.44 22.66
CA GLU A 130 -2.62 13.20 22.13
C GLU A 130 -2.78 13.77 20.75
N PHE A 131 -3.37 12.96 19.86
CA PHE A 131 -3.68 13.35 18.49
C PHE A 131 -5.18 13.26 18.27
N ASN A 132 -5.78 14.38 17.84
CA ASN A 132 -7.21 14.48 17.55
C ASN A 132 -7.38 15.20 16.20
N PHE A 133 -8.01 14.54 15.23
CA PHE A 133 -8.21 15.06 13.88
C PHE A 133 -9.70 15.21 13.57
N GLU A 134 -10.16 16.42 13.31
CA GLU A 134 -11.56 16.66 12.92
C GLU A 134 -11.86 16.12 11.51
N ASN A 135 -10.90 16.22 10.61
CA ASN A 135 -11.09 15.92 9.21
C ASN A 135 -10.34 14.64 8.82
N VAL A 136 -11.00 13.49 9.00
CA VAL A 136 -10.50 12.18 8.56
C VAL A 136 -11.46 11.61 7.52
N TYR A 137 -10.94 11.37 6.32
CA TYR A 137 -11.69 10.82 5.20
C TYR A 137 -11.12 9.47 4.80
N LEU A 138 -12.01 8.51 4.55
CA LEU A 138 -11.69 7.18 4.04
C LEU A 138 -12.25 7.00 2.64
N LEU A 139 -11.43 6.45 1.75
CA LEU A 139 -11.84 6.04 0.41
C LEU A 139 -11.56 4.54 0.23
N PRO A 140 -12.28 3.86 -0.67
CA PRO A 140 -11.81 2.56 -1.14
C PRO A 140 -10.44 2.70 -1.82
N GLN A 141 -9.51 1.81 -1.54
CA GLN A 141 -8.33 1.63 -2.39
C GLN A 141 -8.79 1.36 -3.83
N GLY A 142 -8.00 1.69 -4.84
CA GLY A 142 -8.49 1.69 -6.21
C GLY A 142 -9.26 2.97 -6.58
N ALA A 143 -10.12 3.52 -5.72
CA ALA A 143 -10.72 4.84 -5.97
C ALA A 143 -9.66 5.95 -5.94
N GLY A 144 -8.67 5.84 -5.04
CA GLY A 144 -7.49 6.71 -5.06
C GLY A 144 -6.73 6.59 -6.37
N SER A 145 -6.43 5.38 -6.80
CA SER A 145 -5.78 5.11 -8.07
C SER A 145 -6.57 5.67 -9.24
N ASN A 146 -7.92 5.49 -9.27
CA ASN A 146 -8.77 6.08 -10.31
C ASN A 146 -8.67 7.62 -10.36
N ILE A 147 -8.70 8.29 -9.20
CA ILE A 147 -8.55 9.76 -9.14
C ILE A 147 -7.20 10.20 -9.71
N THR A 148 -6.14 9.45 -9.44
CA THR A 148 -4.81 9.73 -9.97
C THR A 148 -4.74 9.52 -11.48
N ILE A 149 -5.29 8.41 -11.98
CA ILE A 149 -5.35 8.08 -13.41
C ILE A 149 -6.15 9.13 -14.18
N ASP A 150 -7.32 9.53 -13.67
CA ASP A 150 -8.15 10.56 -14.28
C ASP A 150 -7.45 11.92 -14.32
N SER A 151 -6.60 12.22 -13.33
CA SER A 151 -5.89 13.48 -13.24
C SER A 151 -4.59 13.51 -14.05
N TYR A 152 -3.85 12.42 -14.14
CA TYR A 152 -2.48 12.38 -14.67
C TYR A 152 -2.22 11.26 -15.68
N GLY A 153 -3.06 10.22 -15.76
CA GLY A 153 -2.78 9.03 -16.57
C GLY A 153 -1.68 8.15 -15.97
N VAL A 154 -0.78 7.65 -16.81
CA VAL A 154 0.31 6.72 -16.42
C VAL A 154 1.63 7.41 -16.06
N ASP A 155 1.72 8.73 -16.15
CA ASP A 155 3.00 9.47 -16.06
C ASP A 155 2.94 10.61 -15.03
N PHE A 156 2.46 10.31 -13.83
CA PHE A 156 2.50 11.29 -12.73
C PHE A 156 3.96 11.78 -12.50
N PRO A 157 4.21 13.08 -12.32
CA PRO A 157 3.22 14.18 -12.25
C PRO A 157 2.82 14.81 -13.60
N ASN A 158 3.26 14.27 -14.73
CA ASN A 158 2.97 14.81 -16.06
C ASN A 158 1.59 14.35 -16.52
N LYS A 159 0.75 15.31 -16.92
CA LYS A 159 -0.61 15.01 -17.34
C LYS A 159 -0.65 14.45 -18.77
N GLN A 160 -1.31 13.32 -18.95
CA GLN A 160 -1.55 12.69 -20.24
C GLN A 160 -3.04 12.82 -20.61
N GLN A 161 -3.34 13.58 -21.64
CA GLN A 161 -4.74 13.87 -22.05
C GLN A 161 -5.50 12.62 -22.52
N GLU A 162 -4.82 11.63 -23.11
CA GLU A 162 -5.45 10.41 -23.62
C GLU A 162 -6.15 9.55 -22.55
N PHE A 163 -5.74 9.71 -21.27
CA PHE A 163 -6.30 8.95 -20.14
C PHE A 163 -7.30 9.74 -19.32
N THR A 164 -7.48 11.04 -19.61
CA THR A 164 -8.32 11.90 -18.77
C THR A 164 -9.75 12.01 -19.31
N GLY A 165 -10.72 11.78 -18.46
CA GLY A 165 -12.09 12.20 -18.62
C GLY A 165 -13.10 11.13 -19.06
N LEU A 166 -12.92 10.41 -20.15
CA LEU A 166 -13.96 9.53 -20.70
C LEU A 166 -13.53 8.09 -21.01
N SER A 167 -12.37 7.69 -20.53
CA SER A 167 -11.85 6.34 -20.78
C SER A 167 -12.66 5.27 -20.04
N ASN A 168 -12.83 4.12 -20.68
CA ASN A 168 -13.38 2.92 -20.08
C ASN A 168 -12.22 1.95 -19.80
N TYR A 169 -12.04 1.55 -18.54
CA TYR A 169 -10.98 0.62 -18.20
C TYR A 169 -11.30 -0.23 -16.97
N VAL A 170 -10.69 -1.39 -16.91
CA VAL A 170 -10.61 -2.17 -15.69
C VAL A 170 -9.35 -1.77 -14.95
N GLY A 171 -9.49 -1.23 -13.74
CA GLY A 171 -8.38 -0.92 -12.85
C GLY A 171 -8.10 -2.10 -11.93
N VAL A 172 -6.81 -2.39 -11.71
CA VAL A 172 -6.34 -3.42 -10.78
C VAL A 172 -5.26 -2.83 -9.91
N ASP A 173 -5.57 -2.66 -8.64
CA ASP A 173 -4.60 -2.22 -7.64
C ASP A 173 -4.03 -3.45 -6.92
N ILE A 174 -2.74 -3.71 -7.16
CA ILE A 174 -2.06 -4.91 -6.64
C ILE A 174 -1.25 -4.52 -5.41
N GLY A 175 -1.85 -4.74 -4.24
CA GLY A 175 -1.22 -4.55 -2.95
C GLY A 175 -0.34 -5.73 -2.51
N PHE A 176 0.16 -5.68 -1.29
CA PHE A 176 0.92 -6.80 -0.72
C PHE A 176 0.00 -7.97 -0.37
N ASN A 177 -1.11 -7.74 0.33
CA ASN A 177 -2.07 -8.77 0.72
C ASN A 177 -3.31 -8.80 -0.18
N THR A 178 -3.79 -7.65 -0.63
CA THR A 178 -5.06 -7.51 -1.35
C THR A 178 -4.86 -7.11 -2.80
N ILE A 179 -5.84 -7.49 -3.62
CA ILE A 179 -6.03 -6.95 -4.96
C ILE A 179 -7.40 -6.27 -4.97
N ASP A 180 -7.45 -5.03 -5.43
CA ASP A 180 -8.68 -4.30 -5.66
C ASP A 180 -8.91 -4.13 -7.16
N ILE A 181 -10.01 -4.72 -7.68
CA ILE A 181 -10.39 -4.67 -9.09
C ILE A 181 -11.64 -3.81 -9.22
N PHE A 182 -11.62 -2.84 -10.12
CA PHE A 182 -12.72 -1.90 -10.32
C PHE A 182 -12.91 -1.55 -11.79
N LEU A 183 -14.19 -1.34 -12.18
CA LEU A 183 -14.52 -0.85 -13.51
C LEU A 183 -14.71 0.67 -13.49
N VAL A 184 -14.09 1.33 -14.43
CA VAL A 184 -14.32 2.75 -14.73
C VAL A 184 -15.04 2.84 -16.07
N THR A 185 -16.16 3.57 -16.10
CA THR A 185 -16.92 3.87 -17.30
C THR A 185 -17.15 5.37 -17.37
N ASN A 186 -16.74 5.98 -18.47
CA ASN A 186 -16.81 7.44 -18.67
C ASN A 186 -16.18 8.21 -17.49
N GLY A 187 -14.99 7.78 -17.06
CA GLY A 187 -14.24 8.38 -15.96
C GLY A 187 -14.80 8.14 -14.55
N LYS A 188 -15.89 7.36 -14.40
CA LYS A 188 -16.53 7.10 -13.10
C LYS A 188 -16.38 5.64 -12.70
N THR A 189 -15.95 5.42 -11.45
CA THR A 189 -15.89 4.09 -10.86
C THR A 189 -17.29 3.53 -10.63
N SER A 190 -17.56 2.33 -11.11
CA SER A 190 -18.81 1.62 -10.84
C SER A 190 -18.81 1.04 -9.43
N PRO A 191 -19.73 1.42 -8.53
CA PRO A 191 -19.77 0.87 -7.18
C PRO A 191 -20.14 -0.62 -7.15
N TYR A 192 -20.82 -1.13 -8.18
CA TYR A 192 -21.23 -2.54 -8.28
C TYR A 192 -20.14 -3.45 -8.83
N LEU A 193 -19.24 -2.89 -9.63
CA LEU A 193 -18.11 -3.60 -10.23
C LEU A 193 -16.79 -3.14 -9.59
N PHE A 194 -16.76 -3.25 -8.26
CA PHE A 194 -15.60 -2.99 -7.44
C PHE A 194 -15.46 -4.15 -6.45
N LYS A 195 -14.40 -4.93 -6.57
CA LYS A 195 -14.14 -6.13 -5.78
C LYS A 195 -12.77 -6.05 -5.15
N GLY A 196 -12.70 -6.24 -3.84
CA GLY A 196 -11.46 -6.47 -3.11
C GLY A 196 -11.29 -7.96 -2.85
N ILE A 197 -10.10 -8.50 -3.05
CA ILE A 197 -9.78 -9.91 -2.86
C ILE A 197 -8.56 -10.00 -1.95
N GLU A 198 -8.74 -10.65 -0.79
CA GLU A 198 -7.68 -10.85 0.19
C GLU A 198 -6.81 -12.06 -0.19
N ASN A 199 -5.55 -12.04 0.25
CA ASN A 199 -4.56 -13.11 0.05
C ASN A 199 -4.18 -13.38 -1.41
N GLU A 200 -4.52 -12.47 -2.32
CA GLU A 200 -4.20 -12.58 -3.75
C GLU A 200 -3.09 -11.61 -4.20
N GLY A 201 -2.60 -10.77 -3.29
CA GLY A 201 -1.54 -9.80 -3.57
C GLY A 201 -0.14 -10.41 -3.70
N VAL A 202 0.88 -9.54 -3.71
CA VAL A 202 2.31 -9.92 -3.85
C VAL A 202 2.77 -10.90 -2.76
N MET A 203 2.06 -10.98 -1.65
CA MET A 203 2.31 -11.95 -0.58
C MET A 203 2.34 -13.40 -1.10
N LYS A 204 1.52 -13.76 -2.10
CA LYS A 204 1.58 -15.09 -2.74
C LYS A 204 2.95 -15.39 -3.34
N ILE A 205 3.59 -14.40 -3.96
CA ILE A 205 4.94 -14.54 -4.50
C ILE A 205 5.95 -14.74 -3.36
N ALA A 206 5.85 -13.92 -2.29
CA ALA A 206 6.70 -14.04 -1.12
C ALA A 206 6.56 -15.41 -0.43
N GLN A 207 5.33 -15.94 -0.31
CA GLN A 207 5.07 -17.28 0.22
C GLN A 207 5.78 -18.37 -0.60
N LYS A 208 5.67 -18.31 -1.93
CA LYS A 208 6.34 -19.28 -2.83
C LYS A 208 7.87 -19.21 -2.72
N ILE A 209 8.43 -18.01 -2.54
CA ILE A 209 9.87 -17.84 -2.30
C ILE A 209 10.26 -18.44 -0.95
N SER A 210 9.48 -18.20 0.12
CA SER A 210 9.73 -18.78 1.44
C SER A 210 9.66 -20.31 1.41
N GLU A 211 8.64 -20.89 0.73
CA GLU A 211 8.52 -22.34 0.53
C GLU A 211 9.73 -22.91 -0.21
N PHE A 212 10.19 -22.23 -1.27
CA PHE A 212 11.37 -22.64 -2.03
C PHE A 212 12.64 -22.63 -1.15
N ILE A 213 12.88 -21.54 -0.39
CA ILE A 213 14.04 -21.41 0.48
C ILE A 213 14.00 -22.47 1.60
N LYS A 214 12.82 -22.73 2.17
CA LYS A 214 12.65 -23.81 3.16
C LYS A 214 13.03 -25.16 2.59
N LYS A 215 12.56 -25.47 1.39
CA LYS A 215 12.79 -26.76 0.72
C LYS A 215 14.27 -26.95 0.34
N GLU A 216 14.88 -25.95 -0.29
CA GLU A 216 16.22 -26.11 -0.89
C GLU A 216 17.35 -25.84 0.12
N TYR A 217 17.12 -24.94 1.08
CA TYR A 217 18.16 -24.53 2.04
C TYR A 217 17.86 -24.92 3.49
N ASN A 218 16.72 -25.59 3.74
CA ASN A 218 16.23 -25.95 5.08
C ASN A 218 16.23 -24.75 6.05
N LYS A 219 15.81 -23.57 5.54
CA LYS A 219 15.77 -22.33 6.31
C LYS A 219 14.38 -21.73 6.26
N ASP A 220 13.77 -21.51 7.43
CA ASP A 220 12.56 -20.70 7.55
C ASP A 220 12.93 -19.21 7.47
N ILE A 221 12.17 -18.47 6.67
CA ILE A 221 12.23 -17.01 6.57
C ILE A 221 10.83 -16.42 6.68
N SER A 222 10.73 -15.23 7.23
CA SER A 222 9.48 -14.48 7.29
C SER A 222 9.03 -14.00 5.92
N LEU A 223 7.75 -13.59 5.79
CA LEU A 223 7.23 -12.99 4.55
C LEU A 223 7.95 -11.69 4.19
N HIS A 224 8.42 -10.93 5.19
CA HIS A 224 9.21 -9.71 4.95
C HIS A 224 10.57 -10.05 4.36
N GLU A 225 11.29 -11.03 4.92
CA GLU A 225 12.55 -11.51 4.35
C GLU A 225 12.35 -12.07 2.95
N ALA A 226 11.26 -12.82 2.73
CA ALA A 226 10.93 -13.33 1.39
C ALA A 226 10.63 -12.21 0.40
N LYS A 227 10.00 -11.11 0.85
CA LYS A 227 9.80 -9.91 0.04
C LYS A 227 11.13 -9.22 -0.28
N GLU A 228 12.05 -9.13 0.66
CA GLU A 228 13.40 -8.61 0.40
C GLU A 228 14.14 -9.46 -0.65
N VAL A 229 14.00 -10.78 -0.58
CA VAL A 229 14.55 -11.70 -1.60
C VAL A 229 13.90 -11.44 -2.97
N LEU A 230 12.58 -11.23 -3.02
CA LEU A 230 11.84 -10.86 -4.24
C LEU A 230 12.37 -9.57 -4.86
N ASP A 231 12.61 -8.55 -4.03
CA ASP A 231 13.06 -7.23 -4.47
C ASP A 231 14.54 -7.25 -4.92
N ASN A 232 15.37 -8.01 -4.22
CA ASN A 232 16.82 -8.05 -4.45
C ASN A 232 17.27 -9.12 -5.46
N GLY A 233 16.45 -10.14 -5.72
CA GLY A 233 16.78 -11.25 -6.62
C GLY A 233 17.70 -12.32 -6.02
N PHE A 234 18.07 -12.21 -4.75
CA PHE A 234 18.99 -13.16 -4.10
C PHE A 234 18.66 -13.40 -2.63
N PHE A 235 19.10 -14.57 -2.14
CA PHE A 235 19.03 -14.96 -0.75
C PHE A 235 20.43 -15.02 -0.13
N LYS A 236 20.60 -14.54 1.11
CA LYS A 236 21.84 -14.67 1.87
C LYS A 236 21.69 -15.67 3.00
N LEU A 237 22.61 -16.63 3.08
CA LEU A 237 22.69 -17.58 4.17
C LEU A 237 24.15 -17.71 4.65
N ARG A 238 24.41 -17.41 5.91
CA ARG A 238 25.74 -17.50 6.53
C ARG A 238 26.85 -16.81 5.72
N GLY A 239 26.54 -15.63 5.18
CA GLY A 239 27.47 -14.84 4.36
C GLY A 239 27.52 -15.20 2.87
N THR A 240 27.00 -16.37 2.49
CA THR A 240 26.92 -16.78 1.06
C THR A 240 25.69 -16.19 0.41
N LYS A 241 25.87 -15.63 -0.79
CA LYS A 241 24.81 -15.08 -1.62
C LYS A 241 24.39 -16.11 -2.66
N TYR A 242 23.10 -16.44 -2.72
CA TYR A 242 22.48 -17.33 -3.68
C TYR A 242 21.60 -16.53 -4.62
N ASP A 243 21.89 -16.55 -5.91
CA ASP A 243 21.07 -15.91 -6.93
C ASP A 243 19.78 -16.72 -7.14
N LEU A 244 18.63 -16.10 -6.95
CA LEU A 244 17.31 -16.70 -7.15
C LEU A 244 16.54 -16.03 -8.29
N SER A 245 17.17 -15.18 -9.10
CA SER A 245 16.52 -14.39 -10.14
C SER A 245 15.68 -15.24 -11.11
N SER A 246 16.20 -16.41 -11.52
CA SER A 246 15.48 -17.33 -12.42
C SER A 246 14.25 -17.96 -11.76
N ILE A 247 14.37 -18.35 -10.49
CA ILE A 247 13.27 -18.93 -9.71
C ILE A 247 12.18 -17.89 -9.51
N ILE A 248 12.56 -16.68 -9.10
CA ILE A 248 11.66 -15.54 -8.90
C ILE A 248 10.92 -15.21 -10.20
N LYS A 249 11.61 -15.21 -11.33
CA LYS A 249 10.98 -15.00 -12.65
C LYS A 249 9.88 -16.03 -12.91
N GLY A 250 10.17 -17.31 -12.72
CA GLY A 250 9.17 -18.36 -12.90
C GLY A 250 7.96 -18.22 -11.97
N ILE A 251 8.20 -17.88 -10.69
CA ILE A 251 7.11 -17.65 -9.73
C ILE A 251 6.23 -16.45 -10.17
N LYS A 252 6.84 -15.35 -10.64
CA LYS A 252 6.12 -14.19 -11.15
C LYS A 252 5.26 -14.52 -12.39
N GLU A 253 5.79 -15.33 -13.32
CA GLU A 253 5.05 -15.74 -14.52
C GLU A 253 3.80 -16.57 -14.15
N VAL A 254 3.93 -17.48 -13.20
CA VAL A 254 2.78 -18.25 -12.69
C VAL A 254 1.76 -17.34 -12.02
N TYR A 255 2.22 -16.45 -11.15
CA TYR A 255 1.34 -15.49 -10.47
C TYR A 255 0.60 -14.58 -11.46
N LEU A 256 1.28 -14.08 -12.49
CA LEU A 256 0.65 -13.25 -13.52
C LEU A 256 -0.48 -14.01 -14.24
N LYS A 257 -0.25 -15.28 -14.58
CA LYS A 257 -1.27 -16.11 -15.22
C LYS A 257 -2.48 -16.32 -14.30
N GLU A 258 -2.25 -16.59 -13.02
CA GLU A 258 -3.33 -16.72 -12.03
C GLU A 258 -4.11 -15.41 -11.87
N LEU A 259 -3.42 -14.27 -11.85
CA LEU A 259 -4.03 -12.94 -11.77
C LEU A 259 -4.92 -12.64 -12.99
N LEU A 260 -4.43 -12.92 -14.20
CA LEU A 260 -5.22 -12.70 -15.43
C LEU A 260 -6.47 -13.58 -15.43
N ASN A 261 -6.37 -14.85 -15.06
CA ASN A 261 -7.53 -15.73 -14.92
C ASN A 261 -8.55 -15.16 -13.90
N LEU A 262 -8.06 -14.67 -12.75
CA LEU A 262 -8.91 -14.08 -11.72
C LEU A 262 -9.67 -12.83 -12.23
N ILE A 263 -9.02 -12.01 -13.05
CA ILE A 263 -9.65 -10.83 -13.67
C ILE A 263 -10.69 -11.30 -14.69
N GLU A 264 -10.38 -12.26 -15.55
CA GLU A 264 -11.32 -12.80 -16.55
C GLU A 264 -12.55 -13.41 -15.88
N GLU A 265 -12.38 -14.27 -14.89
CA GLU A 265 -13.49 -14.92 -14.18
C GLU A 265 -14.47 -13.92 -13.55
N ASN A 266 -13.96 -12.81 -13.03
CA ASN A 266 -14.77 -11.85 -12.28
C ASN A 266 -15.26 -10.67 -13.12
N PHE A 267 -14.60 -10.34 -14.24
CA PHE A 267 -14.80 -9.10 -14.98
C PHE A 267 -14.85 -9.28 -16.51
N ASN A 268 -15.06 -10.49 -17.03
CA ASN A 268 -15.00 -10.80 -18.47
C ASN A 268 -15.83 -9.80 -19.30
N ASN A 269 -17.11 -9.61 -18.96
CA ASN A 269 -17.99 -8.65 -19.66
C ASN A 269 -17.51 -7.19 -19.56
N ALA A 270 -16.74 -6.85 -18.54
CA ALA A 270 -16.15 -5.52 -18.37
C ALA A 270 -14.89 -5.37 -19.22
N LEU A 271 -14.07 -6.43 -19.32
CA LEU A 271 -12.88 -6.46 -20.17
C LEU A 271 -13.23 -6.25 -21.64
N ASP A 272 -14.30 -6.89 -22.14
CA ASP A 272 -14.77 -6.73 -23.53
C ASP A 272 -15.13 -5.30 -23.89
N LYS A 273 -15.58 -4.51 -22.90
CA LYS A 273 -16.02 -3.11 -23.06
C LYS A 273 -14.97 -2.09 -22.67
N SER A 274 -13.79 -2.55 -22.22
CA SER A 274 -12.74 -1.68 -21.74
C SER A 274 -11.68 -1.43 -22.80
N ASP A 275 -11.21 -0.19 -22.86
CA ASP A 275 -10.12 0.21 -23.75
C ASP A 275 -8.77 -0.32 -23.22
N TYR A 276 -8.65 -0.40 -21.88
CA TYR A 276 -7.43 -0.78 -21.19
C TYR A 276 -7.70 -1.60 -19.93
N VAL A 277 -6.68 -2.37 -19.52
CA VAL A 277 -6.50 -2.86 -18.15
C VAL A 277 -5.40 -2.01 -17.50
N PHE A 278 -5.72 -1.32 -16.43
CA PHE A 278 -4.80 -0.42 -15.75
C PHE A 278 -4.30 -1.05 -14.47
N LEU A 279 -3.00 -1.31 -14.37
CA LEU A 279 -2.39 -1.92 -13.19
C LEU A 279 -1.70 -0.84 -12.35
N SER A 280 -2.00 -0.80 -11.04
CA SER A 280 -1.38 0.07 -10.05
C SER A 280 -1.01 -0.70 -8.79
N GLY A 281 -0.44 -0.02 -7.80
CA GLY A 281 0.05 -0.64 -6.58
C GLY A 281 1.44 -1.25 -6.70
N GLY A 282 2.03 -1.66 -5.57
CA GLY A 282 3.40 -2.16 -5.52
C GLY A 282 3.65 -3.41 -6.37
N GLY A 283 2.63 -4.24 -6.57
CA GLY A 283 2.71 -5.44 -7.39
C GLY A 283 2.75 -5.19 -8.90
N SER A 284 2.28 -4.03 -9.36
CA SER A 284 2.29 -3.69 -10.79
C SER A 284 3.71 -3.60 -11.36
N ALA A 285 4.72 -3.32 -10.52
CA ALA A 285 6.13 -3.32 -10.93
C ALA A 285 6.60 -4.65 -11.53
N PHE A 286 5.98 -5.77 -11.12
CA PHE A 286 6.37 -7.10 -11.61
C PHE A 286 5.75 -7.45 -12.97
N LEU A 287 4.84 -6.60 -13.46
CA LEU A 287 4.03 -6.84 -14.67
C LEU A 287 4.36 -5.86 -15.79
N ASN A 288 5.37 -5.00 -15.61
CA ASN A 288 5.78 -3.96 -16.57
C ASN A 288 6.29 -4.52 -17.90
N ASP A 289 6.61 -5.80 -17.97
CA ASP A 289 7.13 -6.46 -19.18
C ASP A 289 6.02 -7.12 -20.03
N SER A 290 4.74 -6.82 -19.76
CA SER A 290 3.65 -7.35 -20.57
C SER A 290 3.68 -6.76 -21.97
N GLU A 291 3.76 -7.62 -22.99
CA GLU A 291 3.67 -7.24 -24.41
C GLU A 291 2.23 -6.91 -24.83
N ASP A 292 1.23 -7.13 -23.96
CA ASP A 292 -0.15 -6.82 -24.26
C ASP A 292 -0.39 -5.32 -24.30
N LYS A 293 -0.71 -4.83 -25.48
CA LYS A 293 -0.98 -3.40 -25.75
C LYS A 293 -2.18 -2.83 -24.99
N LYS A 294 -3.06 -3.69 -24.47
CA LYS A 294 -4.19 -3.26 -23.61
C LYS A 294 -3.79 -3.00 -22.18
N ILE A 295 -2.69 -3.59 -21.69
CA ILE A 295 -2.21 -3.39 -20.32
C ILE A 295 -1.47 -2.05 -20.22
N ARG A 296 -1.82 -1.26 -19.24
CA ARG A 296 -1.18 0.02 -18.91
C ARG A 296 -0.73 0.01 -17.46
N THR A 297 0.53 0.37 -17.25
CA THR A 297 1.13 0.53 -15.92
C THR A 297 1.71 1.94 -15.79
N PRO A 298 1.70 2.54 -14.60
CA PRO A 298 2.42 3.78 -14.37
C PRO A 298 3.91 3.62 -14.68
N LYS A 299 4.51 4.60 -15.34
CA LYS A 299 5.95 4.62 -15.63
C LYS A 299 6.78 4.80 -14.37
N SER A 300 6.23 5.53 -13.40
CA SER A 300 6.85 5.79 -12.10
C SER A 300 5.77 5.95 -11.04
N ASN A 301 6.16 5.94 -9.77
CA ASN A 301 5.25 6.16 -8.64
C ASN A 301 4.04 5.18 -8.57
N PHE A 302 4.11 4.04 -9.26
CA PHE A 302 3.03 3.06 -9.35
C PHE A 302 2.46 2.65 -7.99
N GLU A 303 3.29 2.58 -6.97
CA GLU A 303 2.90 2.25 -5.60
C GLU A 303 2.23 3.41 -4.84
N TYR A 304 2.36 4.65 -5.33
CA TYR A 304 1.79 5.85 -4.70
C TYR A 304 0.43 6.27 -5.28
N TYR A 305 -0.10 5.59 -6.29
CA TYR A 305 -1.30 6.03 -7.00
C TYR A 305 -2.51 6.21 -6.07
N ASN A 306 -2.69 5.33 -5.08
CA ASN A 306 -3.72 5.56 -4.06
C ASN A 306 -3.43 6.80 -3.22
N ALA A 307 -2.23 6.93 -2.68
CA ALA A 307 -1.87 8.06 -1.82
C ALA A 307 -1.94 9.41 -2.55
N ILE A 308 -1.55 9.45 -3.84
CA ILE A 308 -1.69 10.64 -4.69
C ILE A 308 -3.17 11.00 -4.85
N GLY A 309 -4.01 10.01 -5.19
CA GLY A 309 -5.46 10.22 -5.33
C GLY A 309 -6.13 10.63 -4.02
N PHE A 310 -5.68 10.11 -2.89
CA PHE A 310 -6.15 10.56 -1.57
C PHE A 310 -5.78 12.02 -1.31
N TYR A 311 -4.58 12.43 -1.68
CA TYR A 311 -4.17 13.83 -1.60
C TYR A 311 -5.04 14.73 -2.50
N LEU A 312 -5.26 14.34 -3.75
CA LEU A 312 -6.12 15.06 -4.69
C LEU A 312 -7.57 15.16 -4.18
N TYR A 313 -8.10 14.08 -3.59
CA TYR A 313 -9.41 14.12 -2.93
C TYR A 313 -9.42 15.11 -1.75
N GLY A 314 -8.38 15.12 -0.93
CA GLY A 314 -8.21 16.07 0.17
C GLY A 314 -8.26 17.52 -0.30
N LEU A 315 -7.66 17.84 -1.45
CA LEU A 315 -7.75 19.16 -2.05
C LEU A 315 -9.19 19.60 -2.33
N THR A 316 -10.05 18.67 -2.79
CA THR A 316 -11.45 19.01 -3.09
C THR A 316 -12.24 19.46 -1.85
N LYS A 317 -11.85 18.99 -0.65
CA LYS A 317 -12.52 19.36 0.61
C LYS A 317 -12.26 20.78 1.04
N TRP A 318 -11.24 21.41 0.49
CA TRP A 318 -10.84 22.79 0.82
C TRP A 318 -11.09 23.79 -0.31
N ARG A 319 -11.28 23.32 -1.56
CA ARG A 319 -11.62 24.18 -2.71
C ARG A 319 -13.08 24.63 -2.73
N LEU A 320 -13.96 23.94 -1.99
CA LEU A 320 -15.41 24.19 -1.94
C LEU A 320 -15.82 25.04 -0.72
N LYS A 321 -14.86 25.53 0.05
CA LYS A 321 -15.05 26.49 1.16
C LYS A 321 -14.39 27.82 0.82
#